data_8130c6df236905fe1f11fbb7e7ec1edc
#
_entry.id   8130c6df236905fe1f11fbb7e7ec1edc
#
_cell.length_a   1.000
_cell.length_b   1.000
_cell.length_c   1.000
_cell.angle_alpha   90.00
_cell.angle_beta   90.00
_cell.angle_gamma   90.00
#
_symmetry.space_group_name_H-M   'P 1'
#
loop_
_entity.id
_entity.type
_entity.pdbx_description
1 polymer ?
#
loop_
_entity_poly.entity_id
_entity_poly.type
_entity_poly.pdbx_seq_one_letter_code
_entity_poly.pdbx_strand_id
1 'polypeptide(L)'
;MKIMYVTSECAPFIKTGGLGDVAGSLPKALAAKGHDVRVFCPLYSAISEEMREKFFYIKNAYVRLGWRNQYCGIFRYEKDGVTYYFIDNEYYFARGQIYGEYDDAERFAYYSKAVLEVLPDLDWKPDVINCNDWQTALVPVYYNLMFASRPFYENIKTVFTIHNIQYQGRYGREILEYVLGIDDAHFRSGFMAMDGDVNLMKAAIVASTAVTTVSPSYAEEIQTEYYGYRLDSVLRMNSYKLHGILNGIDMDAFNPQTDTKIFKQYGPKAPEDKLVNKTELLKLCGLEGDANTPVIGIVTRFVDQKGLDLVEAVLPDIL
;
A
#
# COMPACT_ATOMS: atom_id res chain seq x y z
N MET A 1 10.88 -5.41 17.93
CA MET A 1 11.41 -4.41 17.00
C MET A 1 10.41 -3.27 16.89
N LYS A 2 10.90 -2.09 16.54
CA LYS A 2 10.10 -0.92 16.18
C LYS A 2 9.94 -0.88 14.66
N ILE A 3 8.72 -1.02 14.18
CA ILE A 3 8.42 -1.14 12.75
C ILE A 3 7.58 0.04 12.30
N MET A 4 8.13 0.85 11.39
CA MET A 4 7.41 1.89 10.68
C MET A 4 6.81 1.28 9.41
N TYR A 5 5.50 1.31 9.28
CA TYR A 5 4.77 0.82 8.12
C TYR A 5 4.20 2.01 7.33
N VAL A 6 4.77 2.28 6.16
CA VAL A 6 4.38 3.42 5.31
C VAL A 6 3.54 2.94 4.16
N THR A 7 2.35 3.50 4.01
CA THR A 7 1.37 3.07 3.01
C THR A 7 0.54 4.25 2.51
N SER A 8 0.01 4.13 1.31
CA SER A 8 -0.91 5.12 0.74
C SER A 8 -2.38 4.86 1.04
N GLU A 9 -2.72 3.66 1.49
CA GLU A 9 -4.06 3.28 1.91
C GLU A 9 -3.99 2.27 3.06
N CYS A 10 -4.99 2.26 3.95
CA CYS A 10 -5.05 1.38 5.10
C CYS A 10 -6.51 1.20 5.56
N ALA A 11 -7.02 -0.04 5.52
CA ALA A 11 -8.32 -0.35 6.13
C ALA A 11 -8.25 -0.22 7.67
N PRO A 12 -9.31 0.21 8.35
CA PRO A 12 -10.63 0.57 7.82
C PRO A 12 -10.77 2.03 7.38
N PHE A 13 -9.70 2.82 7.41
CA PHE A 13 -9.73 4.27 7.18
C PHE A 13 -9.98 4.61 5.71
N ILE A 14 -9.16 4.05 4.83
CA ILE A 14 -9.24 4.26 3.37
C ILE A 14 -8.75 3.03 2.63
N LYS A 15 -9.48 2.59 1.61
CA LYS A 15 -9.18 1.40 0.84
C LYS A 15 -9.70 1.50 -0.58
N THR A 16 -8.86 1.16 -1.56
CA THR A 16 -9.24 0.98 -2.97
C THR A 16 -8.93 -0.41 -3.50
N GLY A 17 -8.04 -1.13 -2.85
CA GLY A 17 -7.58 -2.45 -3.30
C GLY A 17 -7.01 -3.31 -2.19
N GLY A 18 -6.30 -4.36 -2.59
CA GLY A 18 -5.69 -5.33 -1.68
C GLY A 18 -4.59 -4.75 -0.78
N LEU A 19 -3.92 -3.66 -1.22
CA LEU A 19 -2.95 -2.97 -0.37
C LEU A 19 -3.59 -2.48 0.92
N GLY A 20 -4.81 -1.87 0.82
CA GLY A 20 -5.54 -1.41 2.00
C GLY A 20 -5.87 -2.52 2.99
N ASP A 21 -6.20 -3.73 2.50
CA ASP A 21 -6.44 -4.91 3.35
C ASP A 21 -5.16 -5.36 4.07
N VAL A 22 -4.06 -5.46 3.34
CA VAL A 22 -2.77 -5.86 3.93
C VAL A 22 -2.32 -4.83 4.96
N ALA A 23 -2.41 -3.53 4.64
CA ALA A 23 -2.04 -2.45 5.55
C ALA A 23 -2.95 -2.37 6.79
N GLY A 24 -4.19 -2.83 6.70
CA GLY A 24 -5.10 -2.94 7.85
C GLY A 24 -4.85 -4.16 8.73
N SER A 25 -4.23 -5.21 8.19
CA SER A 25 -4.14 -6.53 8.86
C SER A 25 -2.72 -6.87 9.32
N LEU A 26 -1.71 -6.68 8.48
CA LEU A 26 -0.32 -7.05 8.78
C LEU A 26 0.25 -6.30 10.00
N PRO A 27 0.08 -4.95 10.14
CA PRO A 27 0.55 -4.23 11.31
C PRO A 27 -0.03 -4.79 12.62
N LYS A 28 -1.32 -5.12 12.63
CA LYS A 28 -2.02 -5.72 13.76
C LYS A 28 -1.45 -7.10 14.12
N ALA A 29 -1.20 -7.94 13.11
CA ALA A 29 -0.59 -9.25 13.32
C ALA A 29 0.86 -9.15 13.85
N LEU A 30 1.62 -8.15 13.42
CA LEU A 30 2.97 -7.88 13.92
C LEU A 30 2.93 -7.34 15.36
N ALA A 31 2.00 -6.46 15.68
CA ALA A 31 1.80 -5.95 17.05
C ALA A 31 1.43 -7.09 18.01
N ALA A 32 0.55 -8.01 17.59
CA ALA A 32 0.20 -9.21 18.37
C ALA A 32 1.40 -10.12 18.65
N LYS A 33 2.47 -10.04 17.83
CA LYS A 33 3.76 -10.74 18.07
C LYS A 33 4.73 -9.96 18.96
N GLY A 34 4.30 -8.85 19.55
CA GLY A 34 5.10 -8.04 20.47
C GLY A 34 6.01 -7.03 19.81
N HIS A 35 5.74 -6.61 18.57
CA HIS A 35 6.45 -5.52 17.91
C HIS A 35 5.74 -4.18 18.17
N ASP A 36 6.51 -3.08 18.34
CA ASP A 36 5.99 -1.70 18.33
C ASP A 36 5.80 -1.29 16.86
N VAL A 37 4.56 -1.35 16.38
CA VAL A 37 4.22 -1.09 14.99
C VAL A 37 3.49 0.24 14.87
N ARG A 38 4.01 1.11 14.00
CA ARG A 38 3.41 2.41 13.71
C ARG A 38 3.16 2.55 12.22
N VAL A 39 1.91 2.77 11.86
CA VAL A 39 1.45 2.93 10.49
C VAL A 39 1.39 4.41 10.14
N PHE A 40 1.92 4.78 8.99
CA PHE A 40 1.82 6.12 8.43
C PHE A 40 0.96 6.06 7.17
N CYS A 41 -0.03 6.95 7.08
CA CYS A 41 -0.95 7.07 5.95
C CYS A 41 -1.26 8.55 5.69
N PRO A 42 -1.52 9.00 4.46
CA PRO A 42 -2.02 10.35 4.24
C PRO A 42 -3.40 10.56 4.86
N LEU A 43 -3.66 11.77 5.35
CA LEU A 43 -4.98 12.16 5.85
C LEU A 43 -5.88 12.61 4.68
N TYR A 44 -6.45 11.64 3.98
CA TYR A 44 -7.35 11.95 2.87
C TYR A 44 -8.70 12.50 3.35
N SER A 45 -9.27 13.43 2.59
CA SER A 45 -10.64 13.91 2.82
C SER A 45 -11.70 12.80 2.67
N ALA A 46 -11.40 11.75 1.92
CA ALA A 46 -12.27 10.59 1.74
C ALA A 46 -12.38 9.69 2.99
N ILE A 47 -11.55 9.88 4.02
CA ILE A 47 -11.73 9.24 5.32
C ILE A 47 -12.97 9.86 5.98
N SER A 48 -13.91 9.03 6.43
CA SER A 48 -15.19 9.51 6.99
C SER A 48 -14.97 10.48 8.17
N GLU A 49 -15.86 11.47 8.28
CA GLU A 49 -15.81 12.46 9.35
C GLU A 49 -15.86 11.81 10.73
N GLU A 50 -16.77 10.84 10.92
CA GLU A 50 -16.87 10.04 12.16
C GLU A 50 -15.54 9.40 12.56
N MET A 51 -14.73 8.97 11.57
CA MET A 51 -13.42 8.38 11.85
C MET A 51 -12.40 9.48 12.16
N ARG A 52 -12.40 10.58 11.41
CA ARG A 52 -11.46 11.69 11.60
C ARG A 52 -11.64 12.40 12.94
N GLU A 53 -12.86 12.48 13.47
CA GLU A 53 -13.15 13.01 14.82
C GLU A 53 -12.45 12.23 15.94
N LYS A 54 -12.09 10.97 15.70
CA LYS A 54 -11.34 10.11 16.65
C LYS A 54 -9.84 10.34 16.60
N PHE A 55 -9.34 11.12 15.64
CA PHE A 55 -7.92 11.37 15.47
C PHE A 55 -7.46 12.51 16.36
N PHE A 56 -6.39 12.29 17.07
CA PHE A 56 -5.79 13.27 17.96
C PHE A 56 -4.69 14.06 17.23
N TYR A 57 -4.87 15.38 17.12
CA TYR A 57 -3.84 16.26 16.58
C TYR A 57 -2.64 16.33 17.52
N ILE A 58 -1.43 16.11 16.99
CA ILE A 58 -0.19 16.17 17.77
C ILE A 58 0.49 17.52 17.59
N LYS A 59 0.87 17.84 16.37
CA LYS A 59 1.61 19.06 16.01
C LYS A 59 1.63 19.26 14.50
N ASN A 60 2.21 20.35 14.07
CA ASN A 60 2.59 20.55 12.68
C ASN A 60 4.09 20.74 12.52
N ALA A 61 4.55 20.54 11.31
CA ALA A 61 5.88 20.80 10.81
C ALA A 61 5.80 21.39 9.40
N TYR A 62 6.93 21.72 8.82
CA TYR A 62 7.02 22.11 7.42
C TYR A 62 8.01 21.21 6.71
N VAL A 63 7.63 20.70 5.55
CA VAL A 63 8.41 19.79 4.72
C VAL A 63 8.88 20.52 3.48
N ARG A 64 10.20 20.61 3.32
CA ARG A 64 10.79 21.20 2.13
C ARG A 64 10.84 20.16 1.00
N LEU A 65 10.19 20.45 -0.12
CA LEU A 65 10.19 19.61 -1.32
C LEU A 65 10.64 20.45 -2.53
N GLY A 66 11.86 20.24 -3.01
CA GLY A 66 12.48 21.11 -3.99
C GLY A 66 12.52 22.54 -3.47
N TRP A 67 11.89 23.47 -4.19
CA TRP A 67 11.76 24.88 -3.80
C TRP A 67 10.58 25.18 -2.89
N ARG A 68 9.65 24.21 -2.74
CA ARG A 68 8.43 24.35 -1.93
C ARG A 68 8.72 24.13 -0.45
N ASN A 69 7.95 24.78 0.41
CA ASN A 69 7.93 24.52 1.84
C ASN A 69 6.47 24.32 2.27
N GLN A 70 6.07 23.08 2.44
CA GLN A 70 4.70 22.64 2.60
C GLN A 70 4.35 22.34 4.05
N TYR A 71 3.17 22.77 4.48
CA TYR A 71 2.60 22.41 5.77
C TYR A 71 2.47 20.89 5.91
N CYS A 72 2.68 20.37 7.12
CA CYS A 72 2.55 18.98 7.48
C CYS A 72 1.93 18.86 8.87
N GLY A 73 0.63 18.62 8.95
CA GLY A 73 -0.05 18.27 10.19
C GLY A 73 0.14 16.78 10.52
N ILE A 74 0.21 16.47 11.81
CA ILE A 74 0.38 15.10 12.29
C ILE A 74 -0.78 14.78 13.22
N PHE A 75 -1.59 13.78 12.83
CA PHE A 75 -2.66 13.22 13.65
C PHE A 75 -2.33 11.80 14.06
N ARG A 76 -2.82 11.39 15.24
CA ARG A 76 -2.61 10.07 15.82
C ARG A 76 -3.93 9.38 16.11
N TYR A 77 -3.95 8.07 15.91
CA TYR A 77 -5.02 7.18 16.35
C TYR A 77 -4.42 5.86 16.84
N GLU A 78 -5.04 5.22 17.80
CA GLU A 78 -4.60 3.93 18.33
C GLU A 78 -5.72 2.90 18.23
N LYS A 79 -5.38 1.73 17.70
CA LYS A 79 -6.31 0.62 17.60
C LYS A 79 -5.55 -0.71 17.52
N ASP A 80 -6.06 -1.74 18.18
CA ASP A 80 -5.56 -3.12 18.11
C ASP A 80 -4.04 -3.26 18.36
N GLY A 81 -3.50 -2.45 19.27
CA GLY A 81 -2.06 -2.42 19.59
C GLY A 81 -1.17 -1.73 18.54
N VAL A 82 -1.76 -1.11 17.54
CA VAL A 82 -1.07 -0.35 16.50
C VAL A 82 -1.31 1.15 16.69
N THR A 83 -0.25 1.94 16.55
CA THR A 83 -0.36 3.40 16.47
C THR A 83 -0.40 3.82 15.01
N TYR A 84 -1.40 4.60 14.63
CA TYR A 84 -1.56 5.17 13.30
C TYR A 84 -1.23 6.65 13.32
N TYR A 85 -0.40 7.09 12.40
CA TYR A 85 -0.12 8.49 12.14
C TYR A 85 -0.66 8.89 10.77
N PHE A 86 -1.42 9.98 10.73
CA PHE A 86 -1.94 10.54 9.49
C PHE A 86 -1.22 11.84 9.19
N ILE A 87 -0.67 11.92 7.98
CA ILE A 87 0.02 13.11 7.46
C ILE A 87 -1.00 13.99 6.77
N ASP A 88 -1.25 15.14 7.37
CA ASP A 88 -2.22 16.12 6.90
C ASP A 88 -1.57 17.18 6.01
N ASN A 89 -2.13 17.31 4.83
CA ASN A 89 -1.95 18.45 3.94
C ASN A 89 -3.16 18.51 2.99
N GLU A 90 -4.07 19.44 3.22
CA GLU A 90 -5.30 19.56 2.43
C GLU A 90 -5.03 19.78 0.94
N TYR A 91 -3.98 20.56 0.60
CA TYR A 91 -3.62 20.79 -0.80
C TYR A 91 -3.33 19.49 -1.55
N TYR A 92 -2.68 18.52 -0.90
CA TYR A 92 -2.34 17.23 -1.53
C TYR A 92 -3.39 16.15 -1.32
N PHE A 93 -4.12 16.15 -0.19
CA PHE A 93 -4.95 14.99 0.19
C PHE A 93 -6.45 15.27 0.31
N ALA A 94 -6.87 16.54 0.20
CA ALA A 94 -8.29 16.87 0.05
C ALA A 94 -8.69 16.84 -1.43
N ARG A 95 -8.65 15.64 -2.03
CA ARG A 95 -8.93 15.42 -3.45
C ARG A 95 -10.10 14.46 -3.63
N GLY A 96 -10.70 14.48 -4.84
CA GLY A 96 -11.80 13.58 -5.20
C GLY A 96 -11.39 12.11 -5.30
N GLN A 97 -10.12 11.85 -5.59
CA GLN A 97 -9.57 10.52 -5.71
C GLN A 97 -8.26 10.41 -4.92
N ILE A 98 -7.96 9.19 -4.43
CA ILE A 98 -6.69 8.97 -3.74
C ILE A 98 -5.53 8.74 -4.71
N TYR A 99 -5.82 8.32 -5.94
CA TYR A 99 -4.86 8.10 -7.02
C TYR A 99 -5.38 8.67 -8.35
N GLY A 100 -4.47 8.92 -9.28
CA GLY A 100 -4.81 9.34 -10.63
C GLY A 100 -4.91 10.86 -10.79
N GLU A 101 -4.46 11.64 -9.82
CA GLU A 101 -4.35 13.08 -9.95
C GLU A 101 -3.11 13.45 -10.78
N TYR A 102 -3.19 14.57 -11.51
CA TYR A 102 -2.11 15.02 -12.39
C TYR A 102 -0.78 15.28 -11.66
N ASP A 103 -0.85 15.60 -10.37
CA ASP A 103 0.28 15.92 -9.50
C ASP A 103 0.66 14.78 -8.53
N ASP A 104 0.28 13.54 -8.82
CA ASP A 104 0.58 12.39 -7.97
C ASP A 104 2.08 12.23 -7.66
N ALA A 105 2.96 12.60 -8.60
CA ALA A 105 4.41 12.61 -8.36
C ALA A 105 4.75 13.52 -7.17
N GLU A 106 4.20 14.73 -7.14
CA GLU A 106 4.46 15.71 -6.09
C GLU A 106 3.79 15.31 -4.77
N ARG A 107 2.54 14.84 -4.82
CA ARG A 107 1.77 14.38 -3.66
C ARG A 107 2.52 13.28 -2.90
N PHE A 108 2.95 12.25 -3.59
CA PHE A 108 3.61 11.11 -2.97
C PHE A 108 5.10 11.34 -2.70
N ALA A 109 5.77 12.25 -3.42
CA ALA A 109 7.08 12.75 -3.03
C ALA A 109 7.02 13.53 -1.72
N TYR A 110 6.05 14.45 -1.59
CA TYR A 110 5.79 15.16 -0.34
C TYR A 110 5.53 14.18 0.80
N TYR A 111 4.60 13.23 0.62
CA TYR A 111 4.27 12.23 1.62
C TYR A 111 5.50 11.41 2.06
N SER A 112 6.25 10.90 1.09
CA SER A 112 7.46 10.09 1.35
C SER A 112 8.53 10.86 2.13
N LYS A 113 8.65 12.16 1.90
CA LYS A 113 9.58 13.00 2.64
C LYS A 113 9.04 13.38 4.00
N ALA A 114 7.75 13.72 4.09
CA ALA A 114 7.09 14.10 5.32
C ALA A 114 7.20 13.02 6.40
N VAL A 115 6.94 11.75 6.05
CA VAL A 115 7.02 10.65 7.03
C VAL A 115 8.43 10.45 7.60
N LEU A 116 9.48 10.84 6.87
CA LEU A 116 10.85 10.85 7.41
C LEU A 116 11.10 12.08 8.29
N GLU A 117 10.77 13.27 7.81
CA GLU A 117 11.04 14.54 8.52
C GLU A 117 10.36 14.59 9.90
N VAL A 118 9.18 13.98 10.06
CA VAL A 118 8.44 14.03 11.33
C VAL A 118 8.91 13.03 12.39
N LEU A 119 9.75 12.05 12.05
CA LEU A 119 10.18 11.01 13.00
C LEU A 119 10.85 11.55 14.27
N PRO A 120 11.79 12.51 14.20
CA PRO A 120 12.38 13.08 15.42
C PRO A 120 11.36 13.78 16.31
N ASP A 121 10.32 14.37 15.70
CA ASP A 121 9.24 15.05 16.43
C ASP A 121 8.33 14.11 17.22
N LEU A 122 8.31 12.83 16.83
CA LEU A 122 7.55 11.77 17.50
C LEU A 122 8.34 11.07 18.62
N ASP A 123 9.60 11.48 18.84
CA ASP A 123 10.53 10.84 19.77
C ASP A 123 10.55 9.31 19.64
N TRP A 124 10.51 8.85 18.39
CA TRP A 124 10.45 7.43 18.07
C TRP A 124 11.29 7.10 16.84
N LYS A 125 12.31 6.29 17.06
CA LYS A 125 13.19 5.80 15.98
C LYS A 125 12.81 4.37 15.61
N PRO A 126 12.43 4.08 14.36
CA PRO A 126 12.19 2.72 13.90
C PRO A 126 13.50 1.93 13.73
N ASP A 127 13.42 0.62 13.91
CA ASP A 127 14.48 -0.31 13.48
C ASP A 127 14.36 -0.59 11.98
N VAL A 128 13.10 -0.66 11.49
CA VAL A 128 12.76 -0.98 10.11
C VAL A 128 11.68 -0.03 9.60
N ILE A 129 11.84 0.45 8.36
CA ILE A 129 10.82 1.16 7.59
C ILE A 129 10.36 0.23 6.46
N ASN A 130 9.10 -0.20 6.51
CA ASN A 130 8.44 -0.94 5.43
C ASN A 130 7.64 0.02 4.56
N CYS A 131 7.94 0.07 3.27
CA CYS A 131 7.35 0.94 2.27
C CYS A 131 6.56 0.12 1.28
N ASN A 132 5.37 0.56 0.90
CA ASN A 132 4.41 -0.23 0.14
C ASN A 132 4.03 0.46 -1.17
N ASP A 133 4.33 -0.18 -2.30
CA ASP A 133 4.12 0.27 -3.68
C ASP A 133 4.78 1.62 -4.03
N TRP A 134 4.61 2.07 -5.27
CA TRP A 134 5.29 3.23 -5.83
C TRP A 134 5.00 4.54 -5.08
N GLN A 135 3.85 4.67 -4.44
CA GLN A 135 3.48 5.86 -3.68
C GLN A 135 4.39 6.10 -2.47
N THR A 136 5.06 5.07 -2.00
CA THR A 136 6.03 5.16 -0.90
C THR A 136 7.47 4.89 -1.35
N ALA A 137 7.69 4.72 -2.65
CA ALA A 137 8.97 4.36 -3.23
C ALA A 137 10.09 5.38 -2.93
N LEU A 138 9.72 6.65 -2.78
CA LEU A 138 10.70 7.70 -2.44
C LEU A 138 11.14 7.67 -0.97
N VAL A 139 10.48 6.95 -0.09
CA VAL A 139 10.93 6.83 1.31
C VAL A 139 12.34 6.22 1.41
N PRO A 140 12.63 5.03 0.87
CA PRO A 140 13.98 4.47 0.91
C PRO A 140 14.98 5.29 0.09
N VAL A 141 14.54 5.97 -0.97
CA VAL A 141 15.39 6.85 -1.78
C VAL A 141 15.81 8.07 -0.98
N TYR A 142 14.86 8.83 -0.42
CA TYR A 142 15.16 9.98 0.42
C TYR A 142 15.97 9.58 1.66
N TYR A 143 15.60 8.45 2.30
CA TYR A 143 16.39 7.95 3.43
C TYR A 143 17.86 7.84 3.08
N ASN A 144 18.21 7.15 1.99
CA ASN A 144 19.61 6.98 1.59
C ASN A 144 20.30 8.27 1.17
N LEU A 145 19.60 9.14 0.43
CA LEU A 145 20.21 10.35 -0.14
C LEU A 145 20.30 11.51 0.86
N MET A 146 19.41 11.61 1.83
CA MET A 146 19.24 12.82 2.63
C MET A 146 19.23 12.60 4.16
N PHE A 147 18.92 11.39 4.63
CA PHE A 147 18.67 11.15 6.05
C PHE A 147 19.65 10.18 6.71
N ALA A 148 20.11 9.14 6.01
CA ALA A 148 20.91 8.05 6.59
C ALA A 148 22.19 8.51 7.30
N SER A 149 22.77 9.64 6.87
CA SER A 149 23.97 10.23 7.48
C SER A 149 23.69 11.09 8.73
N ARG A 150 22.41 11.32 9.07
CA ARG A 150 22.05 12.12 10.24
C ARG A 150 21.98 11.19 11.48
N PRO A 151 22.51 11.56 12.65
CA PRO A 151 22.62 10.68 13.82
C PRO A 151 21.31 9.97 14.24
N PHE A 152 20.18 10.66 14.13
CA PHE A 152 18.87 10.06 14.47
C PHE A 152 18.54 8.87 13.58
N TYR A 153 18.92 8.89 12.29
CA TYR A 153 18.50 7.90 11.29
C TYR A 153 19.49 6.75 11.09
N GLU A 154 20.61 6.76 11.79
CA GLU A 154 21.64 5.72 11.64
C GLU A 154 21.06 4.32 11.93
N ASN A 155 21.52 3.34 11.13
CA ASN A 155 21.20 1.92 11.26
C ASN A 155 19.74 1.50 10.99
N ILE A 156 18.85 2.37 10.54
CA ILE A 156 17.51 2.01 10.11
C ILE A 156 17.61 1.14 8.84
N LYS A 157 16.85 0.06 8.78
CA LYS A 157 16.74 -0.79 7.58
C LYS A 157 15.46 -0.47 6.82
N THR A 158 15.51 -0.57 5.50
CA THR A 158 14.35 -0.31 4.64
C THR A 158 13.91 -1.57 3.93
N VAL A 159 12.61 -1.83 3.93
CA VAL A 159 11.97 -2.91 3.18
C VAL A 159 11.01 -2.27 2.19
N PHE A 160 11.11 -2.62 0.92
CA PHE A 160 10.17 -2.16 -0.11
C PHE A 160 9.31 -3.33 -0.55
N THR A 161 7.99 -3.21 -0.41
CA THR A 161 7.01 -4.25 -0.75
C THR A 161 6.29 -3.89 -2.05
N ILE A 162 6.38 -4.77 -3.04
CA ILE A 162 5.69 -4.67 -4.33
C ILE A 162 4.38 -5.45 -4.23
N HIS A 163 3.24 -4.75 -4.21
CA HIS A 163 1.91 -5.37 -4.30
C HIS A 163 1.45 -5.47 -5.75
N ASN A 164 1.79 -4.48 -6.58
CA ASN A 164 1.46 -4.49 -7.99
C ASN A 164 2.57 -3.81 -8.82
N ILE A 165 3.35 -4.62 -9.54
CA ILE A 165 4.48 -4.14 -10.35
C ILE A 165 4.06 -3.31 -11.57
N GLN A 166 2.80 -3.38 -11.99
CA GLN A 166 2.32 -2.60 -13.14
C GLN A 166 2.35 -1.09 -12.87
N TYR A 167 2.11 -0.68 -11.63
CA TYR A 167 2.10 0.73 -11.23
C TYR A 167 3.46 1.10 -10.63
N GLN A 168 4.27 1.84 -11.38
CA GLN A 168 5.69 2.03 -11.06
C GLN A 168 6.06 3.46 -10.67
N GLY A 169 5.14 4.42 -10.84
CA GLY A 169 5.46 5.85 -10.65
C GLY A 169 6.48 6.31 -11.69
N ARG A 170 6.09 6.31 -12.97
CA ARG A 170 6.92 6.76 -14.09
C ARG A 170 6.56 8.17 -14.47
N TYR A 171 7.58 9.01 -14.59
CA TYR A 171 7.44 10.43 -14.88
C TYR A 171 8.61 10.94 -15.72
N GLY A 172 8.42 12.03 -16.41
CA GLY A 172 9.49 12.69 -17.16
C GLY A 172 10.66 13.13 -16.25
N ARG A 173 11.85 13.28 -16.83
CA ARG A 173 13.11 13.60 -16.12
C ARG A 173 13.03 14.93 -15.35
N GLU A 174 12.23 15.87 -15.81
CA GLU A 174 12.05 17.20 -15.22
C GLU A 174 11.57 17.18 -13.77
N ILE A 175 10.90 16.08 -13.33
CA ILE A 175 10.44 16.01 -11.94
C ILE A 175 11.57 15.96 -10.92
N LEU A 176 12.78 15.49 -11.28
CA LEU A 176 13.85 15.22 -10.33
C LEU A 176 14.23 16.45 -9.49
N GLU A 177 14.68 17.51 -10.13
CA GLU A 177 15.10 18.70 -9.42
C GLU A 177 13.89 19.56 -9.03
N TYR A 178 12.93 19.69 -9.94
CA TYR A 178 11.81 20.61 -9.79
C TYR A 178 10.76 20.14 -8.77
N VAL A 179 10.47 18.85 -8.74
CA VAL A 179 9.47 18.24 -7.83
C VAL A 179 10.14 17.52 -6.68
N LEU A 180 11.02 16.55 -6.98
CA LEU A 180 11.59 15.66 -5.96
C LEU A 180 12.70 16.33 -5.15
N GLY A 181 13.36 17.37 -5.67
CA GLY A 181 14.55 17.98 -5.06
C GLY A 181 15.74 17.02 -5.02
N ILE A 182 15.86 16.18 -6.03
CA ILE A 182 16.95 15.19 -6.22
C ILE A 182 17.82 15.63 -7.41
N ASP A 183 19.14 15.61 -7.23
CA ASP A 183 20.10 15.98 -8.27
C ASP A 183 20.00 15.07 -9.51
N ASP A 184 20.08 15.66 -10.69
CA ASP A 184 20.03 14.99 -11.98
C ASP A 184 21.15 13.93 -12.16
N ALA A 185 22.22 13.98 -11.39
CA ALA A 185 23.25 12.93 -11.38
C ALA A 185 22.67 11.55 -11.09
N HIS A 186 21.58 11.46 -10.32
CA HIS A 186 20.88 10.19 -10.02
C HIS A 186 20.11 9.64 -11.21
N PHE A 187 19.75 10.48 -12.18
CA PHE A 187 19.25 10.03 -13.48
C PHE A 187 20.40 9.56 -14.38
N ARG A 188 21.43 10.39 -14.52
CA ARG A 188 22.60 10.07 -15.38
C ARG A 188 23.33 8.80 -14.95
N SER A 189 23.37 8.50 -13.66
CA SER A 189 23.94 7.25 -13.13
C SER A 189 23.11 6.00 -13.44
N GLY A 190 21.89 6.17 -13.94
CA GLY A 190 20.94 5.08 -14.13
C GLY A 190 20.18 4.66 -12.86
N PHE A 191 20.45 5.27 -11.70
CA PHE A 191 19.81 4.89 -10.44
C PHE A 191 18.28 5.05 -10.49
N MET A 192 17.81 6.18 -11.03
CA MET A 192 16.36 6.46 -11.16
C MET A 192 15.87 6.39 -12.61
N ALA A 193 16.77 6.31 -13.59
CA ALA A 193 16.42 6.32 -15.00
C ALA A 193 15.97 4.94 -15.51
N MET A 194 14.91 4.91 -16.28
CA MET A 194 14.42 3.73 -16.99
C MET A 194 13.68 4.13 -18.27
N ASP A 195 14.16 3.66 -19.44
CA ASP A 195 13.54 3.94 -20.74
C ASP A 195 13.34 5.44 -21.04
N GLY A 196 14.25 6.29 -20.57
CA GLY A 196 14.17 7.72 -20.76
C GLY A 196 13.40 8.49 -19.68
N ASP A 197 12.65 7.79 -18.84
CA ASP A 197 11.87 8.33 -17.74
C ASP A 197 12.54 8.12 -16.38
N VAL A 198 12.07 8.85 -15.37
CA VAL A 198 12.27 8.53 -13.95
C VAL A 198 11.30 7.42 -13.56
N ASN A 199 11.81 6.36 -12.94
CA ASN A 199 11.00 5.26 -12.42
C ASN A 199 11.21 5.13 -10.91
N LEU A 200 10.19 5.49 -10.13
CA LEU A 200 10.27 5.54 -8.68
C LEU A 200 10.38 4.14 -8.06
N MET A 201 9.64 3.16 -8.60
CA MET A 201 9.72 1.77 -8.11
C MET A 201 11.11 1.17 -8.36
N LYS A 202 11.73 1.40 -9.52
CA LYS A 202 13.11 1.00 -9.79
C LYS A 202 14.05 1.56 -8.72
N ALA A 203 13.95 2.86 -8.46
CA ALA A 203 14.80 3.51 -7.48
C ALA A 203 14.62 2.91 -6.08
N ALA A 204 13.37 2.61 -5.67
CA ALA A 204 13.08 1.96 -4.39
C ALA A 204 13.65 0.54 -4.31
N ILE A 205 13.51 -0.26 -5.38
CA ILE A 205 14.10 -1.61 -5.44
C ILE A 205 15.62 -1.53 -5.22
N VAL A 206 16.30 -0.61 -5.88
CA VAL A 206 17.74 -0.45 -5.74
C VAL A 206 18.14 0.06 -4.35
N ALA A 207 17.41 1.06 -3.84
CA ALA A 207 17.72 1.75 -2.59
C ALA A 207 17.47 0.91 -1.33
N SER A 208 16.50 -0.01 -1.36
CA SER A 208 16.05 -0.72 -0.15
C SER A 208 17.01 -1.80 0.30
N THR A 209 17.05 -2.05 1.61
CA THR A 209 17.83 -3.14 2.22
C THR A 209 17.30 -4.50 1.81
N ALA A 210 15.96 -4.65 1.75
CA ALA A 210 15.28 -5.84 1.26
C ALA A 210 14.08 -5.43 0.40
N VAL A 211 13.69 -6.30 -0.53
CA VAL A 211 12.51 -6.15 -1.38
C VAL A 211 11.61 -7.35 -1.13
N THR A 212 10.32 -7.10 -0.95
CA THR A 212 9.34 -8.17 -0.80
C THR A 212 8.23 -8.05 -1.83
N THR A 213 7.57 -9.16 -2.12
CA THR A 213 6.33 -9.18 -2.90
C THR A 213 5.36 -10.21 -2.32
N VAL A 214 4.15 -10.26 -2.85
CA VAL A 214 2.97 -10.85 -2.20
C VAL A 214 2.84 -12.38 -2.35
N SER A 215 3.75 -13.04 -3.04
CA SER A 215 3.85 -14.51 -3.02
C SER A 215 5.23 -15.00 -3.51
N PRO A 216 5.67 -16.22 -3.16
CA PRO A 216 6.87 -16.83 -3.73
C PRO A 216 6.79 -16.94 -5.26
N SER A 217 5.68 -17.41 -5.81
CA SER A 217 5.49 -17.52 -7.26
C SER A 217 5.58 -16.17 -7.95
N TYR A 218 4.96 -15.13 -7.37
CA TYR A 218 5.01 -13.79 -7.93
C TYR A 218 6.43 -13.20 -7.90
N ALA A 219 7.24 -13.53 -6.88
CA ALA A 219 8.65 -13.14 -6.84
C ALA A 219 9.45 -13.75 -8.01
N GLU A 220 9.10 -14.94 -8.47
CA GLU A 220 9.70 -15.57 -9.66
C GLU A 220 9.15 -14.96 -10.95
N GLU A 221 7.84 -14.79 -11.05
CA GLU A 221 7.14 -14.26 -12.22
C GLU A 221 7.63 -12.85 -12.60
N ILE A 222 7.73 -11.92 -11.65
CA ILE A 222 8.13 -10.54 -11.91
C ILE A 222 9.60 -10.39 -12.35
N GLN A 223 10.41 -11.44 -12.26
CA GLN A 223 11.76 -11.51 -12.81
C GLN A 223 11.78 -11.94 -14.28
N THR A 224 10.64 -12.30 -14.87
CA THR A 224 10.51 -12.64 -16.28
C THR A 224 10.13 -11.43 -17.11
N GLU A 225 10.48 -11.42 -18.39
CA GLU A 225 10.18 -10.32 -19.31
C GLU A 225 8.67 -10.06 -19.41
N TYR A 226 7.86 -11.11 -19.43
CA TYR A 226 6.40 -11.02 -19.59
C TYR A 226 5.72 -10.37 -18.37
N TYR A 227 6.05 -10.80 -17.15
CA TYR A 227 5.40 -10.33 -15.93
C TYR A 227 6.15 -9.20 -15.23
N GLY A 228 7.38 -8.90 -15.62
CA GLY A 228 8.23 -7.90 -14.97
C GLY A 228 7.91 -6.46 -15.36
N TYR A 229 7.03 -6.23 -16.34
CA TYR A 229 6.68 -4.89 -16.83
C TYR A 229 7.92 -4.01 -17.05
N ARG A 230 8.97 -4.62 -17.66
CA ARG A 230 10.29 -4.03 -17.93
C ARG A 230 11.21 -3.86 -16.71
N LEU A 231 10.75 -4.14 -15.50
CA LEU A 231 11.59 -4.19 -14.29
C LEU A 231 12.27 -5.53 -14.06
N ASP A 232 12.03 -6.53 -14.91
CA ASP A 232 12.58 -7.88 -14.80
C ASP A 232 14.10 -7.90 -14.64
N SER A 233 14.83 -7.14 -15.44
CA SER A 233 16.30 -7.04 -15.34
C SER A 233 16.74 -6.42 -14.02
N VAL A 234 16.05 -5.38 -13.55
CA VAL A 234 16.33 -4.73 -12.26
C VAL A 234 16.08 -5.72 -11.12
N LEU A 235 14.99 -6.48 -11.18
CA LEU A 235 14.65 -7.48 -10.16
C LEU A 235 15.65 -8.64 -10.15
N ARG A 236 16.06 -9.16 -11.31
CA ARG A 236 17.12 -10.17 -11.39
C ARG A 236 18.44 -9.70 -10.80
N MET A 237 18.85 -8.47 -11.08
CA MET A 237 20.06 -7.88 -10.49
C MET A 237 19.99 -7.71 -8.97
N ASN A 238 18.78 -7.61 -8.42
CA ASN A 238 18.49 -7.47 -7.00
C ASN A 238 17.85 -8.73 -6.37
N SER A 239 17.90 -9.88 -7.05
CA SER A 239 17.26 -11.13 -6.62
C SER A 239 17.75 -11.63 -5.26
N TYR A 240 18.99 -11.33 -4.90
CA TYR A 240 19.59 -11.69 -3.60
C TYR A 240 18.86 -11.07 -2.38
N LYS A 241 18.07 -10.03 -2.58
CA LYS A 241 17.28 -9.37 -1.54
C LYS A 241 15.77 -9.36 -1.84
N LEU A 242 15.33 -10.06 -2.88
CA LEU A 242 13.92 -10.20 -3.24
C LEU A 242 13.32 -11.45 -2.58
N HIS A 243 12.22 -11.28 -1.86
CA HIS A 243 11.53 -12.34 -1.14
C HIS A 243 10.02 -12.31 -1.43
N GLY A 244 9.47 -13.46 -1.80
CA GLY A 244 8.01 -13.63 -1.92
C GLY A 244 7.40 -14.07 -0.59
N ILE A 245 6.44 -13.33 -0.08
CA ILE A 245 5.74 -13.62 1.18
C ILE A 245 4.23 -13.61 0.90
N LEU A 246 3.58 -14.76 1.10
CA LEU A 246 2.14 -14.89 0.85
C LEU A 246 1.35 -14.03 1.85
N ASN A 247 0.41 -13.24 1.34
CA ASN A 247 -0.51 -12.49 2.19
C ASN A 247 -1.42 -13.43 3.00
N GLY A 248 -1.67 -13.07 4.25
CA GLY A 248 -2.66 -13.72 5.10
C GLY A 248 -4.06 -13.15 4.88
N ILE A 249 -5.00 -13.68 5.65
CA ILE A 249 -6.39 -13.20 5.72
C ILE A 249 -6.63 -12.64 7.12
N ASP A 250 -7.32 -11.50 7.21
CA ASP A 250 -7.80 -10.96 8.49
C ASP A 250 -8.93 -11.85 9.01
N MET A 251 -8.59 -12.68 10.01
CA MET A 251 -9.51 -13.66 10.60
C MET A 251 -10.58 -13.02 11.49
N ASP A 252 -10.45 -11.76 11.85
CA ASP A 252 -11.49 -11.03 12.57
C ASP A 252 -12.48 -10.40 11.58
N ALA A 253 -11.97 -9.78 10.51
CA ALA A 253 -12.79 -9.14 9.49
C ALA A 253 -13.56 -10.15 8.60
N PHE A 254 -12.94 -11.31 8.30
CA PHE A 254 -13.52 -12.37 7.45
C PHE A 254 -13.89 -13.61 8.26
N ASN A 255 -14.57 -13.42 9.39
CA ASN A 255 -15.02 -14.51 10.25
C ASN A 255 -16.55 -14.69 10.14
N PRO A 256 -17.04 -15.75 9.44
CA PRO A 256 -18.46 -15.96 9.27
C PRO A 256 -19.22 -16.27 10.58
N GLN A 257 -18.51 -16.60 11.66
CA GLN A 257 -19.13 -16.80 12.98
C GLN A 257 -19.49 -15.50 13.69
N THR A 258 -18.82 -14.40 13.34
CA THR A 258 -18.98 -13.09 13.99
C THR A 258 -19.38 -11.99 13.01
N ASP A 259 -19.35 -12.23 11.71
CA ASP A 259 -19.71 -11.26 10.69
C ASP A 259 -21.22 -10.92 10.78
N THR A 260 -21.51 -9.67 11.09
CA THR A 260 -22.89 -9.14 11.19
C THR A 260 -23.47 -8.70 9.86
N LYS A 261 -22.68 -8.71 8.77
CA LYS A 261 -23.11 -8.30 7.42
C LYS A 261 -23.70 -9.43 6.61
N ILE A 262 -23.47 -10.68 7.00
CA ILE A 262 -24.05 -11.85 6.35
C ILE A 262 -25.45 -12.14 6.93
N PHE A 263 -26.32 -12.75 6.15
CA PHE A 263 -27.70 -13.05 6.56
C PHE A 263 -27.78 -14.03 7.73
N LYS A 264 -26.91 -15.04 7.73
CA LYS A 264 -26.80 -16.04 8.79
C LYS A 264 -25.33 -16.31 9.10
N GLN A 265 -24.96 -16.13 10.34
CA GLN A 265 -23.65 -16.55 10.84
C GLN A 265 -23.54 -18.06 10.81
N TYR A 266 -22.39 -18.60 10.43
CA TYR A 266 -22.12 -20.02 10.36
C TYR A 266 -20.68 -20.35 10.74
N GLY A 267 -20.43 -21.62 11.02
CA GLY A 267 -19.09 -22.07 11.40
C GLY A 267 -18.89 -23.56 11.12
N PRO A 268 -17.72 -24.12 11.46
CA PRO A 268 -17.39 -25.52 11.19
C PRO A 268 -18.33 -26.54 11.81
N LYS A 269 -19.06 -26.15 12.88
CA LYS A 269 -20.02 -27.03 13.59
C LYS A 269 -21.40 -27.06 12.93
N ALA A 270 -21.75 -26.08 12.11
CA ALA A 270 -23.01 -25.95 11.41
C ALA A 270 -22.77 -25.31 10.02
N PRO A 271 -22.04 -26.01 9.12
CA PRO A 271 -21.72 -25.46 7.79
C PRO A 271 -22.98 -25.31 6.91
N GLU A 272 -24.06 -26.04 7.19
CA GLU A 272 -25.36 -25.98 6.52
C GLU A 272 -26.02 -24.60 6.68
N ASP A 273 -25.77 -23.88 7.76
CA ASP A 273 -26.25 -22.52 7.96
C ASP A 273 -25.78 -21.54 6.83
N LYS A 274 -24.70 -21.88 6.12
CA LYS A 274 -24.25 -21.14 4.92
C LYS A 274 -25.29 -21.14 3.81
N LEU A 275 -26.15 -22.16 3.72
CA LEU A 275 -27.20 -22.24 2.70
C LEU A 275 -28.22 -21.09 2.81
N VAL A 276 -28.45 -20.58 4.02
CA VAL A 276 -29.30 -19.41 4.23
C VAL A 276 -28.74 -18.21 3.48
N ASN A 277 -27.41 -17.99 3.58
CA ASN A 277 -26.74 -16.89 2.86
C ASN A 277 -26.87 -17.03 1.35
N LYS A 278 -26.77 -18.25 0.81
CA LYS A 278 -26.96 -18.52 -0.61
C LYS A 278 -28.39 -18.16 -1.05
N THR A 279 -29.39 -18.63 -0.32
CA THR A 279 -30.82 -18.38 -0.64
C THR A 279 -31.11 -16.89 -0.62
N GLU A 280 -30.67 -16.19 0.41
CA GLU A 280 -30.90 -14.74 0.52
C GLU A 280 -30.10 -13.93 -0.53
N LEU A 281 -28.91 -14.39 -0.90
CA LEU A 281 -28.14 -13.79 -2.00
C LEU A 281 -28.87 -13.92 -3.35
N LEU A 282 -29.40 -15.12 -3.66
CA LEU A 282 -30.19 -15.33 -4.87
C LEU A 282 -31.39 -14.39 -4.91
N LYS A 283 -32.14 -14.28 -3.82
CA LYS A 283 -33.28 -13.34 -3.71
C LYS A 283 -32.84 -11.88 -3.92
N LEU A 284 -31.74 -11.48 -3.27
CA LEU A 284 -31.19 -10.11 -3.38
C LEU A 284 -30.81 -9.78 -4.83
N CYS A 285 -30.27 -10.76 -5.56
CA CYS A 285 -29.88 -10.61 -6.97
C CYS A 285 -31.03 -10.82 -7.96
N GLY A 286 -32.27 -11.19 -7.50
CA GLY A 286 -33.39 -11.51 -8.37
C GLY A 286 -33.16 -12.76 -9.22
N LEU A 287 -32.36 -13.72 -8.73
CA LEU A 287 -32.04 -14.97 -9.41
C LEU A 287 -32.88 -16.11 -8.90
N GLU A 288 -33.34 -16.95 -9.83
CA GLU A 288 -34.06 -18.19 -9.50
C GLU A 288 -33.02 -19.30 -9.21
N GLY A 289 -33.32 -20.16 -8.24
CA GLY A 289 -32.49 -21.30 -7.88
C GLY A 289 -32.85 -21.88 -6.51
N ASP A 290 -32.31 -23.05 -6.23
CA ASP A 290 -32.48 -23.78 -4.96
C ASP A 290 -31.14 -24.01 -4.24
N ALA A 291 -31.18 -24.81 -3.19
CA ALA A 291 -29.98 -25.17 -2.41
C ALA A 291 -28.89 -25.88 -3.26
N ASN A 292 -29.27 -26.57 -4.33
CA ASN A 292 -28.36 -27.33 -5.17
C ASN A 292 -27.88 -26.55 -6.40
N THR A 293 -28.53 -25.47 -6.78
CA THR A 293 -28.14 -24.63 -7.92
C THR A 293 -26.76 -24.03 -7.71
N PRO A 294 -25.76 -24.30 -8.55
CA PRO A 294 -24.46 -23.64 -8.44
C PRO A 294 -24.59 -22.12 -8.58
N VAL A 295 -23.85 -21.37 -7.76
CA VAL A 295 -23.78 -19.91 -7.84
C VAL A 295 -22.34 -19.49 -8.09
N ILE A 296 -22.13 -18.77 -9.19
CA ILE A 296 -20.84 -18.18 -9.53
C ILE A 296 -20.93 -16.67 -9.27
N GLY A 297 -20.05 -16.16 -8.42
CA GLY A 297 -20.00 -14.74 -8.08
C GLY A 297 -18.61 -14.15 -8.39
N ILE A 298 -18.60 -12.97 -9.03
CA ILE A 298 -17.39 -12.22 -9.31
C ILE A 298 -17.57 -10.80 -8.76
N VAL A 299 -16.72 -10.43 -7.81
CA VAL A 299 -16.66 -9.06 -7.25
C VAL A 299 -15.25 -8.52 -7.46
N THR A 300 -15.07 -7.65 -8.45
CA THR A 300 -13.75 -7.13 -8.81
C THR A 300 -13.86 -5.77 -9.50
N ARG A 301 -12.73 -5.08 -9.67
CA ARG A 301 -12.64 -3.91 -10.53
C ARG A 301 -12.65 -4.33 -12.00
N PHE A 302 -13.25 -3.51 -12.86
CA PHE A 302 -13.25 -3.73 -14.33
C PHE A 302 -11.93 -3.22 -14.91
N VAL A 303 -10.88 -4.04 -14.81
CA VAL A 303 -9.55 -3.79 -15.37
C VAL A 303 -9.00 -5.08 -16.00
N ASP A 304 -8.16 -4.96 -17.02
CA ASP A 304 -7.62 -6.09 -17.80
C ASP A 304 -6.96 -7.18 -16.93
N GLN A 305 -6.26 -6.77 -15.86
CA GLN A 305 -5.63 -7.70 -14.92
C GLN A 305 -6.60 -8.68 -14.23
N LYS A 306 -7.90 -8.44 -14.30
CA LYS A 306 -8.92 -9.32 -13.69
C LYS A 306 -9.43 -10.39 -14.63
N GLY A 307 -9.00 -10.35 -15.92
CA GLY A 307 -9.29 -11.38 -16.89
C GLY A 307 -10.79 -11.54 -17.18
N LEU A 308 -11.56 -10.45 -17.15
CA LEU A 308 -13.00 -10.51 -17.42
C LEU A 308 -13.29 -10.94 -18.87
N ASP A 309 -12.38 -10.64 -19.80
CA ASP A 309 -12.37 -11.13 -21.18
C ASP A 309 -12.28 -12.67 -21.23
N LEU A 310 -11.47 -13.28 -20.35
CA LEU A 310 -11.37 -14.74 -20.25
C LEU A 310 -12.66 -15.34 -19.70
N VAL A 311 -13.29 -14.67 -18.73
CA VAL A 311 -14.60 -15.10 -18.17
C VAL A 311 -15.65 -15.04 -19.26
N GLU A 312 -15.72 -13.94 -20.03
CA GLU A 312 -16.67 -13.79 -21.14
C GLU A 312 -16.51 -14.90 -22.17
N ALA A 313 -15.25 -15.23 -22.52
CA ALA A 313 -14.94 -16.25 -23.51
C ALA A 313 -15.38 -17.67 -23.11
N VAL A 314 -15.32 -18.03 -21.83
CA VAL A 314 -15.66 -19.38 -21.34
C VAL A 314 -17.07 -19.50 -20.74
N LEU A 315 -17.75 -18.40 -20.49
CA LEU A 315 -19.05 -18.39 -19.84
C LEU A 315 -20.10 -19.22 -20.58
N PRO A 316 -20.21 -19.20 -21.94
CA PRO A 316 -21.17 -20.05 -22.67
C PRO A 316 -20.94 -21.55 -22.49
N ASP A 317 -19.68 -21.96 -22.21
CA ASP A 317 -19.34 -23.38 -22.00
C ASP A 317 -19.61 -23.85 -20.56
N ILE A 318 -19.75 -22.89 -19.63
CA ILE A 318 -19.99 -23.16 -18.21
C ILE A 318 -21.50 -23.21 -17.92
N LEU A 319 -22.31 -22.38 -18.62
CA LEU A 319 -23.77 -22.27 -18.47
C LEU A 319 -24.51 -23.24 -19.37
#